data_ccb2b8f0ca8b42f4ba0bef97c21ea3c9
#
_entry.id   ccb2b8f0ca8b42f4ba0bef97c21ea3c9
#
_cell.length_a   1.000
_cell.length_b   1.000
_cell.length_c   1.000
_cell.angle_alpha   90.00
_cell.angle_beta   90.00
_cell.angle_gamma   90.00
#
_symmetry.space_group_name_H-M   'P 1'
#
loop_
_entity.id
_entity.type
_entity.pdbx_description
1 polymer ?
#
loop_
_entity_poly.entity_id
_entity_poly.type
_entity_poly.pdbx_seq_one_letter_code
_entity_poly.pdbx_strand_id
1 'polypeptide(L)'
;MRKEDKDLLIGKIKDTIKEYSAIYLAETTSLNAERTTALRRAAFKAGVKMMVVKNTLLKKAFEQSDVDYSGLYDSLAGATTLLLSNTGNAPAKLIKGFREKKETIPAFKAAFVEETVFVGEENLGALVALKSKNELIADVVALLQSPAKNVISALQGGGGKIHGILETLSNKE
;
A
#
# COMPACT_ATOMS: atom_id res chain seq x y z
N MET A 1 0.54 -33.85 7.60
CA MET A 1 1.43 -33.10 6.69
C MET A 1 2.83 -33.60 6.90
N ARG A 2 3.46 -34.19 5.90
CA ARG A 2 4.81 -34.76 5.98
C ARG A 2 5.85 -33.63 6.12
N LYS A 3 7.04 -33.94 6.59
CA LYS A 3 8.11 -32.93 6.77
C LYS A 3 8.52 -32.31 5.42
N GLU A 4 8.62 -33.13 4.40
CA GLU A 4 8.94 -32.72 3.03
C GLU A 4 7.92 -31.70 2.47
N ASP A 5 6.62 -31.93 2.69
CA ASP A 5 5.57 -30.99 2.26
C ASP A 5 5.69 -29.62 2.93
N LYS A 6 6.12 -29.60 4.22
CA LYS A 6 6.33 -28.34 4.96
C LYS A 6 7.52 -27.56 4.40
N ASP A 7 8.60 -28.25 4.09
CA ASP A 7 9.81 -27.61 3.57
C ASP A 7 9.57 -27.07 2.15
N LEU A 8 8.79 -27.78 1.33
CA LEU A 8 8.34 -27.29 0.03
C LEU A 8 7.44 -26.04 0.14
N LEU A 9 6.54 -26.01 1.15
CA LEU A 9 5.68 -24.84 1.38
C LEU A 9 6.49 -23.65 1.88
N ILE A 10 7.46 -23.85 2.77
CA ILE A 10 8.34 -22.79 3.26
C ILE A 10 9.13 -22.19 2.07
N GLY A 11 9.65 -23.02 1.17
CA GLY A 11 10.32 -22.57 -0.04
C GLY A 11 9.41 -21.69 -0.91
N LYS A 12 8.20 -22.17 -1.22
CA LYS A 12 7.20 -21.39 -1.99
C LYS A 12 6.82 -20.06 -1.35
N ILE A 13 6.69 -20.04 -0.01
CA ILE A 13 6.38 -18.81 0.72
C ILE A 13 7.56 -17.85 0.62
N LYS A 14 8.79 -18.33 0.82
CA LYS A 14 10.03 -17.56 0.69
C LYS A 14 10.17 -16.93 -0.70
N ASP A 15 9.99 -17.72 -1.75
CA ASP A 15 10.07 -17.25 -3.14
C ASP A 15 9.00 -16.19 -3.41
N THR A 16 7.76 -16.45 -2.94
CA THR A 16 6.68 -15.47 -3.07
C THR A 16 6.98 -14.17 -2.31
N ILE A 17 7.55 -14.24 -1.11
CA ILE A 17 7.90 -13.04 -0.33
C ILE A 17 8.97 -12.22 -1.05
N LYS A 18 9.95 -12.86 -1.69
CA LYS A 18 11.01 -12.17 -2.46
C LYS A 18 10.50 -11.40 -3.68
N GLU A 19 9.37 -11.82 -4.26
CA GLU A 19 8.77 -11.15 -5.42
C GLU A 19 8.13 -9.79 -5.08
N TYR A 20 7.77 -9.56 -3.80
CA TYR A 20 7.00 -8.39 -3.38
C TYR A 20 7.78 -7.53 -2.39
N SER A 21 7.67 -6.20 -2.56
CA SER A 21 8.37 -5.22 -1.72
C SER A 21 7.61 -4.88 -0.43
N ALA A 22 6.30 -5.10 -0.39
CA ALA A 22 5.47 -4.79 0.77
C ALA A 22 4.72 -6.03 1.26
N ILE A 23 4.82 -6.28 2.56
CA ILE A 23 4.22 -7.42 3.26
C ILE A 23 3.30 -6.89 4.34
N TYR A 24 2.04 -7.31 4.32
CA TYR A 24 1.05 -6.94 5.32
C TYR A 24 0.49 -8.17 6.00
N LEU A 25 0.35 -8.11 7.31
CA LEU A 25 -0.27 -9.13 8.14
C LEU A 25 -1.62 -8.62 8.62
N ALA A 26 -2.68 -9.33 8.26
CA ALA A 26 -4.04 -9.00 8.66
C ALA A 26 -4.77 -10.22 9.24
N GLU A 27 -5.76 -9.99 10.06
CA GLU A 27 -6.65 -11.02 10.56
C GLU A 27 -7.98 -10.98 9.82
N THR A 28 -8.36 -12.13 9.27
CA THR A 28 -9.60 -12.27 8.48
C THR A 28 -10.53 -13.38 9.00
N THR A 29 -10.26 -13.89 10.21
CA THR A 29 -10.93 -15.09 10.75
C THR A 29 -12.42 -14.92 10.93
N SER A 30 -12.87 -13.72 11.26
CA SER A 30 -14.27 -13.43 11.56
C SER A 30 -15.10 -13.05 10.32
N LEU A 31 -14.52 -13.17 9.10
CA LEU A 31 -15.23 -12.90 7.86
C LEU A 31 -16.03 -14.13 7.38
N ASN A 32 -17.25 -13.91 6.94
CA ASN A 32 -18.05 -14.92 6.25
C ASN A 32 -17.40 -15.31 4.92
N ALA A 33 -17.75 -16.48 4.38
CA ALA A 33 -17.23 -16.97 3.10
C ALA A 33 -17.50 -15.99 1.94
N GLU A 34 -18.66 -15.36 1.92
CA GLU A 34 -19.03 -14.34 0.94
C GLU A 34 -18.08 -13.11 1.01
N ARG A 35 -17.90 -12.57 2.20
CA ARG A 35 -16.99 -11.42 2.45
C ARG A 35 -15.54 -11.78 2.16
N THR A 36 -15.10 -12.98 2.53
CA THR A 36 -13.74 -13.46 2.21
C THR A 36 -13.55 -13.54 0.69
N THR A 37 -14.55 -14.01 -0.05
CA THR A 37 -14.50 -14.05 -1.51
C THR A 37 -14.50 -12.63 -2.11
N ALA A 38 -15.30 -11.73 -1.56
CA ALA A 38 -15.32 -10.31 -1.97
C ALA A 38 -13.95 -9.64 -1.71
N LEU A 39 -13.34 -9.90 -0.54
CA LEU A 39 -12.00 -9.40 -0.20
C LEU A 39 -10.93 -9.92 -1.17
N ARG A 40 -10.96 -11.21 -1.49
CA ARG A 40 -10.04 -11.80 -2.47
C ARG A 40 -10.19 -11.19 -3.87
N ARG A 41 -11.42 -10.94 -4.32
CA ARG A 41 -11.70 -10.27 -5.59
C ARG A 41 -11.21 -8.83 -5.59
N ALA A 42 -11.42 -8.10 -4.49
CA ALA A 42 -10.93 -6.73 -4.33
C ALA A 42 -9.39 -6.69 -4.29
N ALA A 43 -8.75 -7.64 -3.56
CA ALA A 43 -7.31 -7.79 -3.53
C ALA A 43 -6.72 -8.04 -4.93
N PHE A 44 -7.33 -8.95 -5.68
CA PHE A 44 -6.90 -9.23 -7.06
C PHE A 44 -7.00 -8.00 -7.96
N LYS A 45 -8.09 -7.23 -7.88
CA LYS A 45 -8.28 -5.98 -8.63
C LYS A 45 -7.25 -4.91 -8.25
N ALA A 46 -6.82 -4.88 -6.99
CA ALA A 46 -5.81 -3.96 -6.47
C ALA A 46 -4.36 -4.42 -6.70
N GLY A 47 -4.14 -5.56 -7.36
CA GLY A 47 -2.81 -6.14 -7.57
C GLY A 47 -2.16 -6.64 -6.27
N VAL A 48 -2.97 -7.00 -5.27
CA VAL A 48 -2.53 -7.53 -3.98
C VAL A 48 -2.72 -9.04 -3.95
N LYS A 49 -1.63 -9.80 -3.74
CA LYS A 49 -1.69 -11.25 -3.57
C LYS A 49 -2.07 -11.58 -2.12
N MET A 50 -3.17 -12.27 -1.95
CA MET A 50 -3.67 -12.69 -0.64
C MET A 50 -3.41 -14.19 -0.41
N MET A 51 -2.73 -14.51 0.70
CA MET A 51 -2.44 -15.88 1.11
C MET A 51 -2.77 -16.07 2.60
N VAL A 52 -3.38 -17.19 2.95
CA VAL A 52 -3.57 -17.59 4.34
C VAL A 52 -2.52 -18.65 4.66
N VAL A 53 -1.67 -18.37 5.62
CA VAL A 53 -0.52 -19.21 5.97
C VAL A 53 -0.49 -19.48 7.46
N LYS A 54 -0.01 -20.67 7.84
CA LYS A 54 0.21 -21.00 9.25
C LYS A 54 1.39 -20.20 9.80
N ASN A 55 1.22 -19.53 10.94
CA ASN A 55 2.23 -18.66 11.54
C ASN A 55 3.60 -19.34 11.75
N THR A 56 3.60 -20.62 12.15
CA THR A 56 4.85 -21.38 12.32
C THR A 56 5.63 -21.60 11.04
N LEU A 57 4.94 -21.72 9.89
CA LEU A 57 5.59 -21.83 8.58
C LEU A 57 6.07 -20.46 8.10
N LEU A 58 5.28 -19.42 8.36
CA LEU A 58 5.64 -18.04 8.02
C LEU A 58 6.88 -17.59 8.81
N LYS A 59 6.94 -17.88 10.13
CA LYS A 59 8.11 -17.59 10.95
C LYS A 59 9.38 -18.24 10.39
N LYS A 60 9.31 -19.53 10.05
CA LYS A 60 10.44 -20.24 9.43
C LYS A 60 10.84 -19.68 8.07
N ALA A 61 9.88 -19.24 7.27
CA ALA A 61 10.16 -18.60 5.99
C ALA A 61 10.87 -17.24 6.19
N PHE A 62 10.49 -16.48 7.20
CA PHE A 62 11.16 -15.23 7.56
C PHE A 62 12.57 -15.45 8.10
N GLU A 63 12.78 -16.46 8.96
CA GLU A 63 14.11 -16.84 9.48
C GLU A 63 15.07 -17.28 8.36
N GLN A 64 14.55 -17.86 7.28
CA GLN A 64 15.34 -18.29 6.13
C GLN A 64 15.50 -17.22 5.05
N SER A 65 14.85 -16.08 5.18
CA SER A 65 14.98 -14.97 4.24
C SER A 65 16.20 -14.11 4.57
N ASP A 66 16.68 -13.40 3.56
CA ASP A 66 17.87 -12.55 3.66
C ASP A 66 17.57 -11.19 4.32
N VAL A 67 16.29 -10.88 4.54
CA VAL A 67 15.78 -9.62 5.13
C VAL A 67 15.37 -9.87 6.57
N ASP A 68 15.65 -8.92 7.44
CA ASP A 68 15.30 -9.00 8.86
C ASP A 68 13.82 -8.64 9.09
N TYR A 69 13.03 -9.66 9.46
CA TYR A 69 11.62 -9.54 9.82
C TYR A 69 11.36 -9.68 11.32
N SER A 70 12.37 -9.51 12.17
CA SER A 70 12.25 -9.74 13.64
C SER A 70 11.10 -8.95 14.27
N GLY A 71 10.89 -7.71 13.82
CA GLY A 71 9.80 -6.88 14.34
C GLY A 71 8.37 -7.36 13.99
N LEU A 72 8.22 -8.36 13.10
CA LEU A 72 6.91 -8.94 12.78
C LEU A 72 6.55 -10.14 13.65
N TYR A 73 7.51 -10.73 14.39
CA TYR A 73 7.29 -11.98 15.12
C TYR A 73 6.23 -11.86 16.21
N ASP A 74 6.21 -10.75 16.92
CA ASP A 74 5.23 -10.49 17.98
C ASP A 74 3.79 -10.39 17.44
N SER A 75 3.66 -9.99 16.19
CA SER A 75 2.37 -9.86 15.51
C SER A 75 1.85 -11.19 14.92
N LEU A 76 2.63 -12.28 14.97
CA LEU A 76 2.26 -13.60 14.45
C LEU A 76 1.41 -14.41 15.45
N ALA A 77 0.54 -13.78 16.23
CA ALA A 77 -0.42 -14.42 17.12
C ALA A 77 -1.77 -14.63 16.39
N GLY A 78 -2.46 -15.74 16.67
CA GLY A 78 -3.77 -16.05 16.10
C GLY A 78 -3.73 -16.35 14.59
N ALA A 79 -4.87 -16.22 13.92
CA ALA A 79 -4.94 -16.43 12.46
C ALA A 79 -4.33 -15.24 11.72
N THR A 80 -3.53 -15.55 10.72
CA THR A 80 -2.82 -14.53 9.94
C THR A 80 -3.03 -14.74 8.45
N THR A 81 -3.46 -13.69 7.81
CA THR A 81 -3.56 -13.57 6.37
C THR A 81 -2.44 -12.66 5.89
N LEU A 82 -1.68 -13.14 4.94
CA LEU A 82 -0.60 -12.42 4.29
C LEU A 82 -1.15 -11.69 3.07
N LEU A 83 -0.90 -10.39 2.98
CA LEU A 83 -1.20 -9.56 1.82
C LEU A 83 0.12 -9.02 1.28
N LEU A 84 0.41 -9.34 0.03
CA LEU A 84 1.68 -9.01 -0.64
C LEU A 84 1.40 -8.05 -1.80
N SER A 85 2.21 -7.02 -1.93
CA SER A 85 2.11 -6.05 -3.02
C SER A 85 3.46 -5.43 -3.36
N ASN A 86 3.60 -4.96 -4.60
CA ASN A 86 4.75 -4.15 -5.01
C ASN A 86 4.56 -2.66 -4.71
N THR A 87 3.34 -2.27 -4.30
CA THR A 87 3.02 -0.90 -3.93
C THR A 87 2.76 -0.84 -2.42
N GLY A 88 3.50 -0.01 -1.70
CA GLY A 88 3.43 0.07 -0.24
C GLY A 88 2.03 0.38 0.29
N ASN A 89 1.26 1.24 -0.37
CA ASN A 89 -0.05 1.70 0.12
C ASN A 89 -1.24 0.85 -0.31
N ALA A 90 -1.10 -0.02 -1.33
CA ALA A 90 -2.23 -0.75 -1.91
C ALA A 90 -2.95 -1.67 -0.91
N PRO A 91 -2.26 -2.51 -0.10
CA PRO A 91 -2.94 -3.34 0.89
C PRO A 91 -3.61 -2.53 2.01
N ALA A 92 -3.00 -1.41 2.43
CA ALA A 92 -3.58 -0.52 3.44
C ALA A 92 -4.88 0.13 2.95
N LYS A 93 -4.90 0.64 1.72
CA LYS A 93 -6.10 1.18 1.07
C LYS A 93 -7.19 0.11 0.92
N LEU A 94 -6.81 -1.12 0.57
CA LEU A 94 -7.73 -2.26 0.46
C LEU A 94 -8.38 -2.59 1.81
N ILE A 95 -7.59 -2.71 2.88
CA ILE A 95 -8.10 -2.97 4.24
C ILE A 95 -9.06 -1.86 4.65
N LYS A 96 -8.67 -0.59 4.47
CA LYS A 96 -9.50 0.56 4.84
C LYS A 96 -10.78 0.65 4.01
N GLY A 97 -10.70 0.41 2.71
CA GLY A 97 -11.86 0.45 1.81
C GLY A 97 -12.84 -0.70 2.00
N PHE A 98 -12.36 -1.85 2.51
CA PHE A 98 -13.19 -3.01 2.77
C PHE A 98 -13.89 -2.94 4.13
N ARG A 99 -13.36 -2.16 5.08
CA ARG A 99 -14.00 -1.92 6.36
C ARG A 99 -15.21 -1.02 6.17
N GLU A 100 -16.38 -1.50 6.59
CA GLU A 100 -17.56 -0.66 6.73
C GLU A 100 -17.42 0.23 7.98
N LYS A 101 -18.16 1.34 8.02
CA LYS A 101 -18.03 2.44 9.00
C LYS A 101 -18.00 2.03 10.49
N LYS A 102 -18.33 0.78 10.84
CA LYS A 102 -18.36 0.25 12.22
C LYS A 102 -17.57 -1.04 12.41
N GLU A 103 -16.95 -1.59 11.39
CA GLU A 103 -16.25 -2.87 11.49
C GLU A 103 -14.74 -2.67 11.49
N THR A 104 -14.07 -3.37 12.40
CA THR A 104 -12.59 -3.40 12.51
C THR A 104 -11.97 -4.55 11.73
N ILE A 105 -12.79 -5.35 11.01
CA ILE A 105 -12.36 -6.55 10.28
C ILE A 105 -12.38 -6.26 8.78
N PRO A 106 -11.28 -6.54 8.05
CA PRO A 106 -10.02 -7.21 8.45
C PRO A 106 -9.20 -6.38 9.45
N ALA A 107 -8.76 -6.99 10.57
CA ALA A 107 -7.91 -6.31 11.53
C ALA A 107 -6.46 -6.26 11.01
N PHE A 108 -5.86 -5.09 11.04
CA PHE A 108 -4.45 -4.91 10.69
C PHE A 108 -3.59 -5.29 11.88
N LYS A 109 -2.57 -6.12 11.69
CA LYS A 109 -1.62 -6.53 12.74
C LYS A 109 -0.29 -5.82 12.61
N ALA A 110 0.35 -5.99 11.48
CA ALA A 110 1.63 -5.37 11.17
C ALA A 110 1.85 -5.29 9.66
N ALA A 111 2.77 -4.44 9.27
CA ALA A 111 3.27 -4.37 7.90
C ALA A 111 4.79 -4.20 7.89
N PHE A 112 5.39 -4.71 6.84
CA PHE A 112 6.78 -4.46 6.48
C PHE A 112 6.79 -3.78 5.11
N VAL A 113 7.21 -2.53 5.07
CA VAL A 113 7.22 -1.71 3.86
C VAL A 113 8.53 -0.95 3.81
N GLU A 114 9.28 -1.07 2.71
CA GLU A 114 10.55 -0.36 2.49
C GLU A 114 11.51 -0.49 3.69
N GLU A 115 11.74 -1.73 4.15
CA GLU A 115 12.64 -2.06 5.27
C GLU A 115 12.18 -1.53 6.64
N THR A 116 10.99 -0.94 6.72
CA THR A 116 10.41 -0.42 7.96
C THR A 116 9.26 -1.29 8.43
N VAL A 117 9.25 -1.61 9.73
CA VAL A 117 8.19 -2.38 10.38
C VAL A 117 7.17 -1.43 11.00
N PHE A 118 5.91 -1.60 10.67
CA PHE A 118 4.77 -0.90 11.26
C PHE A 118 3.91 -1.90 12.03
N VAL A 119 3.83 -1.76 13.34
CA VAL A 119 3.04 -2.64 14.22
C VAL A 119 1.87 -1.85 14.79
N GLY A 120 0.69 -2.48 14.84
CA GLY A 120 -0.50 -1.89 15.45
C GLY A 120 -1.37 -1.12 14.48
N GLU A 121 -2.65 -1.08 14.83
CA GLU A 121 -3.71 -0.54 13.97
C GLU A 121 -3.61 0.98 13.76
N GLU A 122 -2.98 1.69 14.69
CA GLU A 122 -2.74 3.13 14.62
C GLU A 122 -1.95 3.53 13.37
N ASN A 123 -1.02 2.68 12.95
CA ASN A 123 -0.17 2.92 11.79
C ASN A 123 -0.88 2.71 10.45
N LEU A 124 -2.09 2.12 10.44
CA LEU A 124 -2.84 1.92 9.21
C LEU A 124 -3.15 3.25 8.50
N GLY A 125 -3.43 4.31 9.27
CA GLY A 125 -3.67 5.66 8.72
C GLY A 125 -2.45 6.20 7.99
N ALA A 126 -1.27 6.08 8.58
CA ALA A 126 0.01 6.47 7.98
C ALA A 126 0.32 5.65 6.72
N LEU A 127 0.11 4.33 6.76
CA LEU A 127 0.32 3.43 5.62
C LEU A 127 -0.61 3.73 4.43
N VAL A 128 -1.84 4.17 4.68
CA VAL A 128 -2.75 4.61 3.61
C VAL A 128 -2.30 5.91 2.97
N ALA A 129 -1.67 6.81 3.75
CA ALA A 129 -1.14 8.09 3.29
C ALA A 129 0.22 7.97 2.58
N LEU A 130 0.90 6.82 2.69
CA LEU A 130 2.14 6.59 1.96
C LEU A 130 1.91 6.74 0.45
N LYS A 131 2.78 7.49 -0.19
CA LYS A 131 2.80 7.61 -1.64
C LYS A 131 3.54 6.44 -2.26
N SER A 132 3.11 6.00 -3.42
CA SER A 132 3.85 5.02 -4.18
C SER A 132 5.16 5.62 -4.70
N LYS A 133 6.16 4.79 -5.00
CA LYS A 133 7.45 5.23 -5.57
C LYS A 133 7.25 6.12 -6.80
N ASN A 134 6.32 5.77 -7.68
CA ASN A 134 6.02 6.53 -8.88
C ASN A 134 5.37 7.89 -8.56
N GLU A 135 4.49 7.93 -7.54
CA GLU A 135 3.89 9.18 -7.06
C GLU A 135 4.94 10.11 -6.44
N LEU A 136 5.89 9.56 -5.67
CA LEU A 136 7.00 10.35 -5.11
C LEU A 136 7.89 10.93 -6.20
N ILE A 137 8.23 10.14 -7.22
CA ILE A 137 9.00 10.61 -8.36
C ILE A 137 8.23 11.71 -9.12
N ALA A 138 6.93 11.53 -9.34
CA ALA A 138 6.10 12.54 -9.99
C ALA A 138 6.05 13.85 -9.20
N ASP A 139 5.94 13.78 -7.87
CA ASP A 139 5.97 14.95 -7.00
C ASP A 139 7.30 15.71 -7.09
N VAL A 140 8.42 14.99 -7.07
CA VAL A 140 9.75 15.60 -7.20
C VAL A 140 9.91 16.28 -8.56
N VAL A 141 9.47 15.63 -9.65
CA VAL A 141 9.50 16.22 -11.00
C VAL A 141 8.60 17.45 -11.05
N ALA A 142 7.39 17.39 -10.46
CA ALA A 142 6.48 18.54 -10.41
C ALA A 142 7.09 19.72 -9.63
N LEU A 143 7.76 19.43 -8.50
CA LEU A 143 8.43 20.43 -7.70
C LEU A 143 9.59 21.12 -8.46
N LEU A 144 10.38 20.34 -9.19
CA LEU A 144 11.46 20.87 -10.03
C LEU A 144 10.95 21.71 -11.22
N GLN A 145 9.80 21.35 -11.78
CA GLN A 145 9.17 22.10 -12.87
C GLN A 145 8.36 23.32 -12.41
N SER A 146 7.98 23.36 -11.12
CA SER A 146 7.12 24.41 -10.55
C SER A 146 7.68 25.83 -10.76
N PRO A 147 8.97 26.12 -10.50
CA PRO A 147 9.51 27.45 -10.73
C PRO A 147 9.40 27.90 -12.19
N ALA A 148 9.69 27.01 -13.14
CA ALA A 148 9.61 27.31 -14.57
C ALA A 148 8.16 27.57 -15.00
N LYS A 149 7.20 26.72 -14.56
CA LYS A 149 5.77 26.90 -14.83
C LYS A 149 5.24 28.21 -14.23
N ASN A 150 5.65 28.55 -13.02
CA ASN A 150 5.21 29.77 -12.35
C ASN A 150 5.70 31.04 -13.10
N VAL A 151 6.95 31.05 -13.59
CA VAL A 151 7.49 32.15 -14.39
C VAL A 151 6.74 32.28 -15.72
N ILE A 152 6.54 31.18 -16.43
CA ILE A 152 5.80 31.17 -17.69
C ILE A 152 4.35 31.65 -17.47
N SER A 153 3.68 31.16 -16.43
CA SER A 153 2.31 31.57 -16.08
C SER A 153 2.22 33.04 -15.71
N ALA A 154 3.23 33.59 -14.99
CA ALA A 154 3.28 35.02 -14.66
C ALA A 154 3.45 35.89 -15.90
N LEU A 155 4.30 35.47 -16.84
CA LEU A 155 4.51 36.17 -18.11
C LEU A 155 3.25 36.13 -19.00
N GLN A 156 2.60 34.96 -19.13
CA GLN A 156 1.37 34.82 -19.89
C GLN A 156 0.18 35.54 -19.22
N GLY A 157 0.08 35.48 -17.89
CA GLY A 157 -0.98 36.16 -17.13
C GLY A 157 -0.88 37.69 -17.23
N GLY A 158 0.34 38.24 -17.33
CA GLY A 158 0.56 39.67 -17.58
C GLY A 158 -0.01 40.12 -18.94
N GLY A 159 0.29 39.35 -19.98
CA GLY A 159 -0.23 39.65 -21.33
C GLY A 159 -1.77 39.55 -21.43
N GLY A 160 -2.37 38.53 -20.82
CA GLY A 160 -3.83 38.37 -20.80
C GLY A 160 -4.56 39.46 -20.03
N LYS A 161 -4.00 39.96 -18.92
CA LYS A 161 -4.58 41.10 -18.17
C LYS A 161 -4.54 42.39 -19.00
N ILE A 162 -3.43 42.67 -19.67
CA ILE A 162 -3.25 43.87 -20.51
C ILE A 162 -4.23 43.80 -21.73
N HIS A 163 -4.35 42.63 -22.36
CA HIS A 163 -5.28 42.42 -23.46
C HIS A 163 -6.73 42.62 -23.04
N GLY A 164 -7.15 42.05 -21.90
CA GLY A 164 -8.49 42.23 -21.34
C GLY A 164 -8.81 43.68 -20.98
N ILE A 165 -7.84 44.45 -20.45
CA ILE A 165 -8.02 45.89 -20.15
C ILE A 165 -8.17 46.66 -21.46
N LEU A 166 -7.37 46.38 -22.48
CA LEU A 166 -7.49 47.03 -23.81
C LEU A 166 -8.84 46.74 -24.48
N GLU A 167 -9.30 45.51 -24.40
CA GLU A 167 -10.59 45.08 -24.93
C GLU A 167 -11.78 45.75 -24.21
N THR A 168 -11.70 45.88 -22.90
CA THR A 168 -12.72 46.61 -22.12
C THR A 168 -12.71 48.09 -22.37
N LEU A 169 -11.57 48.71 -22.66
CA LEU A 169 -11.48 50.11 -23.04
C LEU A 169 -11.98 50.35 -24.49
N SER A 170 -11.64 49.45 -25.40
CA SER A 170 -12.12 49.52 -26.81
C SER A 170 -13.63 49.36 -26.94
N ASN A 171 -14.26 48.58 -26.05
CA ASN A 171 -15.73 48.40 -26.06
C ASN A 171 -16.49 49.48 -25.29
N LYS A 172 -15.81 50.46 -24.74
CA LYS A 172 -16.41 51.53 -23.94
C LYS A 172 -16.50 52.88 -24.69
N GLU A 173 -15.95 52.91 -25.93
CA GLU A 173 -16.21 53.96 -26.93
C GLU A 173 -17.34 53.52 -27.88
#